data_77fbb971e48d30ba4acfacd10129d903
#
_entry.id   77fbb971e48d30ba4acfacd10129d903
#
_cell.length_a   1.000
_cell.length_b   1.000
_cell.length_c   1.000
_cell.angle_alpha   90.00
_cell.angle_beta   90.00
_cell.angle_gamma   90.00
#
_symmetry.space_group_name_H-M   'P 1'
#
loop_
_entity.id
_entity.type
_entity.pdbx_description
1 polymer ?
#
loop_
_entity_poly.entity_id
_entity_poly.type
_entity_poly.pdbx_seq_one_letter_code
_entity_poly.pdbx_strand_id
1 'polypeptide(L)'
;DFKRILGFSLQAQSTKLGLYMISVMALLGAYLLCRYLVVSKLGRVLTAVRDAESRLMFCGYNPRSYKLFLWTVSAVMCGLAGALYVPQVGIINPSEMQPSNSIEMAIWVAVGGRGTLSGALVGALLVNGLKSWCTAAFPDLWLYILGVLFIAVTVFLPRGIVGLFQVNAESNTSRESR
;
A
#
# COMPACT_ATOMS: atom_id res chain seq x y z
N ASP A 1 -12.96 -10.21 -28.08
CA ASP A 1 -12.85 -11.45 -27.28
C ASP A 1 -11.50 -11.52 -26.58
N PHE A 2 -11.42 -11.00 -25.37
CA PHE A 2 -10.21 -11.07 -24.52
C PHE A 2 -9.95 -12.49 -23.95
N LYS A 3 -10.61 -13.51 -24.49
CA LYS A 3 -10.44 -14.91 -24.07
C LYS A 3 -9.10 -15.54 -24.48
N ARG A 4 -8.35 -14.89 -25.38
CA ARG A 4 -7.02 -15.33 -25.82
C ARG A 4 -6.06 -14.15 -25.87
N ILE A 5 -5.21 -14.03 -24.89
CA ILE A 5 -4.06 -13.14 -24.95
C ILE A 5 -2.83 -14.02 -25.23
N LEU A 6 -2.11 -13.70 -26.32
CA LEU A 6 -0.90 -14.44 -26.76
C LEU A 6 -1.10 -15.96 -26.99
N GLY A 7 -2.30 -16.39 -27.41
CA GLY A 7 -2.55 -17.81 -27.74
C GLY A 7 -2.88 -18.71 -26.54
N PHE A 8 -2.84 -18.21 -25.32
CA PHE A 8 -3.20 -18.96 -24.11
C PHE A 8 -4.64 -18.65 -23.69
N SER A 9 -5.43 -19.69 -23.39
CA SER A 9 -6.76 -19.53 -22.83
C SER A 9 -6.63 -19.06 -21.38
N LEU A 10 -7.15 -17.87 -21.05
CA LEU A 10 -7.15 -17.30 -19.69
C LEU A 10 -7.88 -18.17 -18.66
N GLN A 11 -8.67 -19.14 -19.12
CA GLN A 11 -9.38 -20.09 -18.26
C GLN A 11 -8.57 -21.34 -17.89
N ALA A 12 -7.42 -21.59 -18.53
CA ALA A 12 -6.57 -22.70 -18.16
C ALA A 12 -5.99 -22.49 -16.76
N GLN A 13 -6.07 -23.51 -15.92
CA GLN A 13 -5.54 -23.50 -14.54
C GLN A 13 -4.07 -23.06 -14.50
N SER A 14 -3.29 -23.50 -15.49
CA SER A 14 -1.87 -23.15 -15.63
C SER A 14 -1.64 -21.66 -15.89
N THR A 15 -2.52 -21.00 -16.66
CA THR A 15 -2.42 -19.56 -16.96
C THR A 15 -2.75 -18.73 -15.76
N LYS A 16 -3.76 -19.11 -14.97
CA LYS A 16 -4.11 -18.44 -13.72
C LYS A 16 -2.98 -18.53 -12.70
N LEU A 17 -2.36 -19.69 -12.57
CA LEU A 17 -1.21 -19.92 -11.72
C LEU A 17 0.00 -19.06 -12.15
N GLY A 18 0.25 -19.00 -13.46
CA GLY A 18 1.31 -18.15 -14.02
C GLY A 18 1.10 -16.66 -13.74
N LEU A 19 -0.12 -16.15 -13.95
CA LEU A 19 -0.47 -14.75 -13.63
C LEU A 19 -0.35 -14.45 -12.14
N TYR A 20 -0.75 -15.38 -11.28
CA TYR A 20 -0.58 -15.24 -9.84
C TYR A 20 0.90 -15.17 -9.45
N MET A 21 1.75 -16.05 -10.00
CA MET A 21 3.20 -16.01 -9.75
C MET A 21 3.83 -14.71 -10.23
N ILE A 22 3.45 -14.20 -11.39
CA ILE A 22 3.93 -12.92 -11.92
C ILE A 22 3.51 -11.77 -10.98
N SER A 23 2.29 -11.76 -10.46
CA SER A 23 1.85 -10.71 -9.54
C SER A 23 2.58 -10.77 -8.19
N VAL A 24 2.86 -11.97 -7.67
CA VAL A 24 3.65 -12.14 -6.45
C VAL A 24 5.09 -11.65 -6.66
N MET A 25 5.71 -11.99 -7.80
CA MET A 25 7.05 -11.51 -8.14
C MET A 25 7.08 -9.98 -8.32
N ALA A 26 6.07 -9.41 -8.95
CA ALA A 26 5.94 -7.96 -9.10
C ALA A 26 5.77 -7.27 -7.74
N LEU A 27 4.96 -7.83 -6.83
CA LEU A 27 4.80 -7.32 -5.47
C LEU A 27 6.13 -7.36 -4.70
N LEU A 28 6.86 -8.46 -4.79
CA LEU A 28 8.18 -8.59 -4.18
C LEU A 28 9.17 -7.56 -4.74
N GLY A 29 9.20 -7.42 -6.06
CA GLY A 29 10.03 -6.41 -6.73
C GLY A 29 9.69 -4.99 -6.31
N ALA A 30 8.40 -4.66 -6.25
CA ALA A 30 7.90 -3.37 -5.76
C ALA A 30 8.31 -3.11 -4.31
N TYR A 31 8.18 -4.11 -3.45
CA TYR A 31 8.59 -4.01 -2.05
C TYR A 31 10.10 -3.77 -1.91
N LEU A 32 10.92 -4.52 -2.63
CA LEU A 32 12.39 -4.36 -2.62
C LEU A 32 12.80 -2.99 -3.15
N LEU A 33 12.17 -2.52 -4.23
CA LEU A 33 12.41 -1.19 -4.79
C LEU A 33 12.07 -0.09 -3.78
N CYS A 34 10.91 -0.16 -3.15
CA CYS A 34 10.53 0.79 -2.11
C CYS A 34 11.49 0.75 -0.92
N ARG A 35 11.88 -0.43 -0.47
CA ARG A 35 12.85 -0.60 0.61
C ARG A 35 14.20 -0.01 0.25
N TYR A 36 14.68 -0.26 -0.97
CA TYR A 36 15.93 0.33 -1.48
C TYR A 36 15.87 1.86 -1.48
N LEU A 37 14.77 2.45 -1.97
CA LEU A 37 14.57 3.90 -1.98
C LEU A 37 14.56 4.49 -0.57
N VAL A 38 13.88 3.86 0.38
CA VAL A 38 13.78 4.34 1.77
C VAL A 38 15.14 4.29 2.47
N VAL A 39 15.93 3.23 2.27
CA VAL A 39 17.25 3.07 2.91
C VAL A 39 18.33 3.91 2.23
N SER A 40 18.14 4.30 0.98
CA SER A 40 19.10 5.08 0.19
C SER A 40 19.29 6.51 0.73
N LYS A 41 20.26 7.24 0.15
CA LYS A 41 20.46 8.68 0.41
C LYS A 41 19.20 9.49 0.12
N LEU A 42 18.42 9.08 -0.91
CA LEU A 42 17.14 9.70 -1.25
C LEU A 42 16.13 9.60 -0.10
N GLY A 43 16.02 8.45 0.55
CA GLY A 43 15.11 8.25 1.69
C GLY A 43 15.44 9.20 2.86
N ARG A 44 16.72 9.40 3.16
CA ARG A 44 17.16 10.35 4.20
C ARG A 44 16.80 11.80 3.86
N VAL A 45 16.98 12.20 2.61
CA VAL A 45 16.58 13.55 2.15
C VAL A 45 15.06 13.70 2.20
N LEU A 46 14.29 12.68 1.80
CA LEU A 46 12.82 12.70 1.86
C LEU A 46 12.30 12.81 3.30
N THR A 47 12.95 12.15 4.25
CA THR A 47 12.62 12.30 5.68
C THR A 47 12.88 13.73 6.13
N ALA A 48 14.03 14.33 5.76
CA ALA A 48 14.35 15.72 6.08
C ALA A 48 13.36 16.71 5.41
N VAL A 49 12.90 16.44 4.18
CA VAL A 49 11.85 17.21 3.50
C VAL A 49 10.54 17.16 4.28
N ARG A 50 10.18 15.99 4.80
CA ARG A 50 8.94 15.81 5.60
C ARG A 50 9.01 16.59 6.91
N ASP A 51 10.14 16.55 7.60
CA ASP A 51 10.27 17.07 8.96
C ASP A 51 10.58 18.58 8.97
N ALA A 52 11.35 19.10 8.01
CA ALA A 52 11.74 20.51 7.97
C ALA A 52 12.06 21.00 6.55
N GLU A 53 11.05 21.17 5.71
CA GLU A 53 11.19 21.58 4.29
C GLU A 53 11.93 22.92 4.14
N SER A 54 11.61 23.91 5.00
CA SER A 54 12.25 25.22 4.94
C SER A 54 13.75 25.16 5.22
N ARG A 55 14.16 24.38 6.23
CA ARG A 55 15.59 24.25 6.57
C ARG A 55 16.40 23.59 5.44
N LEU A 56 15.78 22.63 4.76
CA LEU A 56 16.44 21.93 3.65
C LEU A 56 16.69 22.85 2.45
N MET A 57 15.77 23.80 2.20
CA MET A 57 15.96 24.83 1.15
C MET A 57 17.15 25.73 1.43
N PHE A 58 17.40 26.10 2.67
CA PHE A 58 18.60 26.89 3.06
C PHE A 58 19.90 26.11 2.86
N CYS A 59 19.84 24.77 2.91
CA CYS A 59 21.00 23.92 2.61
C CYS A 59 21.24 23.72 1.10
N GLY A 60 20.50 24.38 0.22
CA GLY A 60 20.67 24.30 -1.24
C GLY A 60 19.96 23.12 -1.91
N TYR A 61 19.16 22.33 -1.18
CA TYR A 61 18.37 21.24 -1.76
C TYR A 61 17.05 21.76 -2.31
N ASN A 62 16.65 21.26 -3.49
CA ASN A 62 15.35 21.61 -4.07
C ASN A 62 14.29 20.51 -3.72
N PRO A 63 13.40 20.73 -2.73
CA PRO A 63 12.45 19.73 -2.28
C PRO A 63 11.43 19.34 -3.35
N ARG A 64 11.15 20.23 -4.32
CA ARG A 64 10.20 19.97 -5.41
C ARG A 64 10.64 18.78 -6.28
N SER A 65 11.91 18.73 -6.66
CA SER A 65 12.44 17.65 -7.50
C SER A 65 12.35 16.29 -6.81
N TYR A 66 12.64 16.23 -5.52
CA TYR A 66 12.52 14.99 -4.73
C TYR A 66 11.09 14.52 -4.58
N LYS A 67 10.16 15.43 -4.31
CA LYS A 67 8.72 15.12 -4.26
C LYS A 67 8.23 14.62 -5.62
N LEU A 68 8.61 15.29 -6.70
CA LEU A 68 8.19 14.94 -8.06
C LEU A 68 8.71 13.56 -8.46
N PHE A 69 9.97 13.25 -8.16
CA PHE A 69 10.55 11.93 -8.38
C PHE A 69 9.77 10.84 -7.65
N LEU A 70 9.45 11.03 -6.37
CA LEU A 70 8.68 10.05 -5.58
C LEU A 70 7.28 9.84 -6.16
N TRP A 71 6.61 10.93 -6.56
CA TRP A 71 5.31 10.87 -7.23
C TRP A 71 5.36 10.06 -8.52
N THR A 72 6.38 10.31 -9.34
CA THR A 72 6.58 9.58 -10.62
C THR A 72 6.79 8.09 -10.37
N VAL A 73 7.64 7.72 -9.42
CA VAL A 73 7.87 6.31 -9.07
C VAL A 73 6.58 5.66 -8.57
N SER A 74 5.83 6.34 -7.70
CA SER A 74 4.54 5.85 -7.21
C SER A 74 3.53 5.65 -8.35
N ALA A 75 3.44 6.61 -9.27
CA ALA A 75 2.54 6.52 -10.43
C ALA A 75 2.90 5.34 -11.35
N VAL A 76 4.19 5.12 -11.62
CA VAL A 76 4.66 3.97 -12.40
C VAL A 76 4.29 2.66 -11.71
N MET A 77 4.50 2.55 -10.40
CA MET A 77 4.12 1.35 -9.65
C MET A 77 2.61 1.09 -9.67
N CYS A 78 1.79 2.13 -9.53
CA CYS A 78 0.33 2.01 -9.66
C CYS A 78 -0.08 1.57 -11.07
N GLY A 79 0.56 2.11 -12.11
CA GLY A 79 0.33 1.70 -13.50
C GLY A 79 0.66 0.22 -13.74
N LEU A 80 1.79 -0.26 -13.22
CA LEU A 80 2.18 -1.67 -13.30
C LEU A 80 1.19 -2.57 -12.54
N ALA A 81 0.75 -2.17 -11.35
CA ALA A 81 -0.25 -2.90 -10.59
C ALA A 81 -1.58 -3.00 -11.35
N GLY A 82 -2.03 -1.90 -11.97
CA GLY A 82 -3.22 -1.89 -12.81
C GLY A 82 -3.09 -2.79 -14.04
N ALA A 83 -1.93 -2.80 -14.70
CA ALA A 83 -1.66 -3.67 -15.84
C ALA A 83 -1.70 -5.17 -15.47
N LEU A 84 -1.30 -5.54 -14.25
CA LEU A 84 -1.38 -6.90 -13.74
C LEU A 84 -2.79 -7.29 -13.25
N TYR A 85 -3.58 -6.30 -12.83
CA TYR A 85 -4.96 -6.50 -12.36
C TYR A 85 -5.90 -6.93 -13.48
N VAL A 86 -5.79 -6.29 -14.65
CA VAL A 86 -6.69 -6.50 -15.80
C VAL A 86 -6.77 -7.97 -16.25
N PRO A 87 -5.67 -8.70 -16.48
CA PRO A 87 -5.71 -10.10 -16.91
C PRO A 87 -6.28 -11.03 -15.83
N GLN A 88 -6.21 -10.66 -14.56
CA GLN A 88 -6.70 -11.49 -13.45
C GLN A 88 -8.21 -11.37 -13.27
N VAL A 89 -8.76 -10.16 -13.39
CA VAL A 89 -10.19 -9.90 -13.22
C VAL A 89 -10.97 -10.14 -14.52
N GLY A 90 -10.32 -9.95 -15.67
CA GLY A 90 -10.88 -10.24 -17.00
C GLY A 90 -11.76 -9.14 -17.58
N ILE A 91 -12.40 -8.32 -16.75
CA ILE A 91 -13.26 -7.20 -17.16
C ILE A 91 -13.04 -6.03 -16.21
N ILE A 92 -12.81 -4.84 -16.75
CA ILE A 92 -12.80 -3.61 -15.97
C ILE A 92 -14.17 -2.97 -16.07
N ASN A 93 -14.81 -2.78 -14.92
CA ASN A 93 -16.06 -2.05 -14.81
C ASN A 93 -15.80 -0.59 -14.38
N PRO A 94 -16.63 0.37 -14.80
CA PRO A 94 -16.54 1.76 -14.32
C PRO A 94 -16.64 1.88 -12.79
N SER A 95 -17.27 0.91 -12.13
CA SER A 95 -17.36 0.82 -10.67
C SER A 95 -16.01 0.70 -9.96
N GLU A 96 -14.97 0.21 -10.65
CA GLU A 96 -13.61 0.16 -10.09
C GLU A 96 -13.00 1.56 -9.88
N MET A 97 -13.48 2.56 -10.62
CA MET A 97 -13.03 3.95 -10.51
C MET A 97 -13.83 4.77 -9.49
N GLN A 98 -14.69 4.15 -8.70
CA GLN A 98 -15.45 4.86 -7.67
C GLN A 98 -14.53 5.40 -6.57
N PRO A 99 -14.82 6.61 -6.04
CA PRO A 99 -14.05 7.19 -4.95
C PRO A 99 -13.97 6.30 -3.71
N SER A 100 -14.99 5.47 -3.47
CA SER A 100 -15.03 4.51 -2.36
C SER A 100 -13.85 3.52 -2.38
N ASN A 101 -13.45 3.04 -3.56
CA ASN A 101 -12.31 2.13 -3.71
C ASN A 101 -10.98 2.83 -3.37
N SER A 102 -10.82 4.10 -3.74
CA SER A 102 -9.64 4.89 -3.39
C SER A 102 -9.56 5.15 -1.88
N ILE A 103 -10.70 5.42 -1.25
CA ILE A 103 -10.79 5.60 0.22
C ILE A 103 -10.45 4.28 0.92
N GLU A 104 -10.94 3.15 0.41
CA GLU A 104 -10.63 1.82 0.95
C GLU A 104 -9.12 1.55 0.96
N MET A 105 -8.41 1.86 -0.13
CA MET A 105 -6.94 1.72 -0.19
C MET A 105 -6.23 2.63 0.83
N ALA A 106 -6.72 3.85 1.03
CA ALA A 106 -6.17 4.75 2.05
C ALA A 106 -6.37 4.18 3.47
N ILE A 107 -7.48 3.50 3.72
CA ILE A 107 -7.76 2.83 5.00
C ILE A 107 -6.81 1.66 5.22
N TRP A 108 -6.48 0.86 4.19
CA TRP A 108 -5.51 -0.23 4.32
C TRP A 108 -4.16 0.26 4.85
N VAL A 109 -3.68 1.38 4.31
CA VAL A 109 -2.43 2.01 4.75
C VAL A 109 -2.56 2.61 6.14
N ALA A 110 -3.70 3.22 6.47
CA ALA A 110 -3.94 3.81 7.78
C ALA A 110 -3.99 2.76 8.90
N VAL A 111 -4.68 1.64 8.66
CA VAL A 111 -4.78 0.50 9.61
C VAL A 111 -3.43 -0.14 9.82
N GLY A 112 -2.70 -0.40 8.74
CA GLY A 112 -1.41 -1.08 8.81
C GLY A 112 -0.33 -0.29 9.52
N GLY A 113 -0.29 1.01 9.28
CA GLY A 113 0.68 1.93 9.90
C GLY A 113 1.25 2.94 8.92
N ARG A 114 0.86 4.20 9.12
CA ARG A 114 1.36 5.33 8.33
C ARG A 114 2.87 5.47 8.52
N GLY A 115 3.62 5.34 7.44
CA GLY A 115 5.08 5.51 7.43
C GLY A 115 5.90 4.23 7.54
N THR A 116 5.26 3.05 7.60
CA THR A 116 5.95 1.76 7.54
C THR A 116 5.56 0.97 6.29
N LEU A 117 6.56 0.47 5.57
CA LEU A 117 6.35 -0.29 4.33
C LEU A 117 5.67 -1.65 4.60
N SER A 118 6.09 -2.34 5.66
CA SER A 118 5.48 -3.58 6.11
C SER A 118 4.06 -3.37 6.64
N GLY A 119 3.78 -2.20 7.23
CA GLY A 119 2.45 -1.82 7.68
C GLY A 119 1.43 -1.83 6.56
N ALA A 120 1.75 -1.26 5.42
CA ALA A 120 0.84 -1.25 4.27
C ALA A 120 0.45 -2.66 3.80
N LEU A 121 1.40 -3.61 3.80
CA LEU A 121 1.12 -5.01 3.44
C LEU A 121 0.21 -5.70 4.47
N VAL A 122 0.53 -5.55 5.75
CA VAL A 122 -0.26 -6.12 6.85
C VAL A 122 -1.66 -5.52 6.87
N GLY A 123 -1.78 -4.20 6.70
CA GLY A 123 -3.06 -3.50 6.63
C GLY A 123 -3.92 -3.97 5.47
N ALA A 124 -3.35 -4.13 4.28
CA ALA A 124 -4.06 -4.66 3.12
C ALA A 124 -4.60 -6.08 3.37
N LEU A 125 -3.78 -6.97 3.94
CA LEU A 125 -4.21 -8.34 4.27
C LEU A 125 -5.32 -8.37 5.32
N LEU A 126 -5.17 -7.58 6.40
CA LEU A 126 -6.16 -7.52 7.48
C LEU A 126 -7.49 -6.96 7.02
N VAL A 127 -7.48 -5.81 6.32
CA VAL A 127 -8.73 -5.17 5.88
C VAL A 127 -9.42 -5.99 4.80
N ASN A 128 -8.68 -6.59 3.84
CA ASN A 128 -9.30 -7.47 2.85
C ASN A 128 -9.82 -8.78 3.47
N GLY A 129 -9.12 -9.34 4.45
CA GLY A 129 -9.63 -10.48 5.21
C GLY A 129 -10.92 -10.16 5.96
N LEU A 130 -10.95 -9.01 6.65
CA LEU A 130 -12.14 -8.51 7.33
C LEU A 130 -13.28 -8.24 6.34
N LYS A 131 -12.99 -7.61 5.20
CA LYS A 131 -13.95 -7.39 4.11
C LYS A 131 -14.57 -8.68 3.64
N SER A 132 -13.77 -9.68 3.37
CA SER A 132 -14.22 -10.98 2.89
C SER A 132 -15.18 -11.63 3.89
N TRP A 133 -14.83 -11.57 5.16
CA TRP A 133 -15.65 -12.12 6.24
C TRP A 133 -16.97 -11.33 6.44
N CYS A 134 -16.89 -9.99 6.50
CA CYS A 134 -18.05 -9.12 6.68
C CYS A 134 -19.02 -9.20 5.48
N THR A 135 -18.50 -9.24 4.25
CA THR A 135 -19.32 -9.33 3.04
C THR A 135 -20.05 -10.68 2.95
N ALA A 136 -19.46 -11.76 3.47
CA ALA A 136 -20.11 -13.05 3.56
C ALA A 136 -21.23 -13.08 4.60
N ALA A 137 -21.07 -12.35 5.73
CA ALA A 137 -22.06 -12.32 6.82
C ALA A 137 -23.14 -11.24 6.61
N PHE A 138 -22.74 -10.04 6.17
CA PHE A 138 -23.61 -8.86 6.06
C PHE A 138 -23.19 -7.99 4.86
N PRO A 139 -23.62 -8.32 3.62
CA PRO A 139 -23.16 -7.65 2.40
C PRO A 139 -23.46 -6.15 2.37
N ASP A 140 -24.63 -5.73 2.89
CA ASP A 140 -25.08 -4.34 2.83
C ASP A 140 -24.44 -3.42 3.89
N LEU A 141 -23.88 -4.02 4.96
CA LEU A 141 -23.30 -3.26 6.07
C LEU A 141 -21.80 -2.94 5.90
N TRP A 142 -21.15 -3.50 4.88
CA TRP A 142 -19.71 -3.34 4.68
C TRP A 142 -19.28 -1.88 4.62
N LEU A 143 -20.02 -1.02 3.92
CA LEU A 143 -19.67 0.38 3.75
C LEU A 143 -19.69 1.15 5.08
N TYR A 144 -20.66 0.84 5.94
CA TYR A 144 -20.76 1.43 7.29
C TYR A 144 -19.65 0.94 8.21
N ILE A 145 -19.33 -0.35 8.16
CA ILE A 145 -18.21 -0.94 8.92
C ILE A 145 -16.89 -0.31 8.50
N LEU A 146 -16.69 -0.09 7.20
CA LEU A 146 -15.51 0.59 6.66
C LEU A 146 -15.37 2.02 7.20
N GLY A 147 -16.49 2.78 7.24
CA GLY A 147 -16.52 4.13 7.78
C GLY A 147 -16.19 4.17 9.27
N VAL A 148 -16.80 3.28 10.07
CA VAL A 148 -16.51 3.15 11.50
C VAL A 148 -15.06 2.72 11.73
N LEU A 149 -14.55 1.78 10.96
CA LEU A 149 -13.16 1.33 11.02
C LEU A 149 -12.20 2.49 10.75
N PHE A 150 -12.50 3.33 9.75
CA PHE A 150 -11.68 4.50 9.44
C PHE A 150 -11.63 5.50 10.60
N ILE A 151 -12.77 5.80 11.19
CA ILE A 151 -12.87 6.70 12.34
C ILE A 151 -12.11 6.10 13.53
N ALA A 152 -12.36 4.83 13.84
CA ALA A 152 -11.70 4.13 14.94
C ALA A 152 -10.18 4.13 14.79
N VAL A 153 -9.66 3.79 13.61
CA VAL A 153 -8.21 3.77 13.36
C VAL A 153 -7.60 5.17 13.43
N THR A 154 -8.29 6.18 12.90
CA THR A 154 -7.78 7.56 12.92
C THR A 154 -7.73 8.14 14.34
N VAL A 155 -8.71 7.80 15.19
CA VAL A 155 -8.80 8.29 16.57
C VAL A 155 -7.94 7.48 17.52
N PHE A 156 -7.99 6.15 17.46
CA PHE A 156 -7.33 5.28 18.44
C PHE A 156 -5.93 4.84 18.03
N LEU A 157 -5.65 4.74 16.72
CA LEU A 157 -4.38 4.25 16.20
C LEU A 157 -3.73 5.26 15.21
N PRO A 158 -3.34 6.46 15.64
CA PRO A 158 -2.77 7.46 14.73
C PRO A 158 -1.46 7.00 14.07
N ARG A 159 -0.77 6.00 14.64
CA ARG A 159 0.46 5.38 14.12
C ARG A 159 0.23 4.02 13.47
N GLY A 160 -1.01 3.52 13.45
CA GLY A 160 -1.37 2.20 12.93
C GLY A 160 -0.88 1.03 13.78
N ILE A 161 -1.27 -0.19 13.39
CA ILE A 161 -0.98 -1.42 14.16
C ILE A 161 0.54 -1.67 14.25
N VAL A 162 1.26 -1.53 13.15
CA VAL A 162 2.72 -1.79 13.13
C VAL A 162 3.49 -0.71 13.90
N GLY A 163 3.01 0.54 13.95
CA GLY A 163 3.60 1.59 14.75
C GLY A 163 3.54 1.33 16.26
N LEU A 164 2.52 0.62 16.75
CA LEU A 164 2.44 0.22 18.15
C LEU A 164 3.50 -0.82 18.53
N PHE A 165 3.82 -1.75 17.62
CA PHE A 165 4.86 -2.75 17.85
C PHE A 165 6.27 -2.14 17.86
N GLN A 166 6.52 -1.11 17.06
CA GLN A 166 7.83 -0.43 17.05
C GLN A 166 8.10 0.37 18.32
N VAL A 167 7.08 1.05 18.88
CA VAL A 167 7.22 1.79 20.15
C VAL A 167 7.57 0.87 21.30
N ASN A 168 7.00 -0.34 21.34
CA ASN A 168 7.32 -1.32 22.38
C ASN A 168 8.75 -1.91 22.24
N ALA A 169 9.30 -2.00 21.03
CA ALA A 169 10.66 -2.46 20.81
C ALA A 169 11.71 -1.43 21.28
N GLU A 170 11.47 -0.14 20.99
CA GLU A 170 12.39 0.93 21.43
C GLU A 170 12.35 1.15 22.96
N SER A 171 11.20 0.98 23.60
CA SER A 171 11.09 1.11 25.06
C SER A 171 11.80 -0.01 25.82
N ASN A 172 11.93 -1.19 25.25
CA ASN A 172 12.68 -2.29 25.84
C ASN A 172 14.21 -2.10 25.73
N THR A 173 14.68 -1.59 24.58
CA THR A 173 16.12 -1.35 24.36
C THR A 173 16.66 -0.23 25.26
N SER A 174 15.85 0.78 25.57
CA SER A 174 16.25 1.86 26.48
C SER A 174 16.19 1.49 27.96
N ARG A 175 15.54 0.37 28.33
CA ARG A 175 15.58 -0.19 29.69
C ARG A 175 16.78 -1.10 29.93
N GLU A 176 17.31 -1.73 28.89
CA GLU A 176 18.50 -2.61 28.99
C GLU A 176 19.83 -1.83 29.03
N SER A 177 19.82 -0.55 28.63
CA SER A 177 21.02 0.32 28.63
C SER A 177 21.17 1.20 29.90
N ARG A 178 20.34 1.02 30.93
CA ARG A 178 20.45 1.66 32.25
C ARG A 178 20.83 0.65 33.31
#